data_4df1994a581caf729a456763e2fd81a4
#
_entry.id   4df1994a581caf729a456763e2fd81a4
#
_cell.length_a   1.000
_cell.length_b   1.000
_cell.length_c   1.000
_cell.angle_alpha   90.00
_cell.angle_beta   90.00
_cell.angle_gamma   90.00
#
_symmetry.space_group_name_H-M   'P 1'
#
loop_
_entity.id
_entity.type
_entity.pdbx_description
1 polymer ?
#
loop_
_entity_poly.entity_id
_entity_poly.type
_entity_poly.pdbx_seq_one_letter_code
_entity_poly.pdbx_strand_id
1 'polypeptide(L)'
;MHLIIQYPVFDPYQKATCELYVAGCKRECPGCHNPSLKSFDGVGEELNLEHLVSYLEERKTLFSIISITGGDLYYQEELEAMRFCSTLKLCFPEKQFWLFTGSEFEDLSKWYSRIFDVIKVGAYKEELKQEGFPASSNQRLLYRGKDY
;
A
#
# COMPACT_ATOMS: atom_id res chain seq x y z
N MET A 1 10.40 8.83 5.12
CA MET A 1 9.16 8.00 5.09
C MET A 1 9.09 7.19 6.37
N HIS A 2 7.99 7.28 7.08
CA HIS A 2 7.73 6.47 8.27
C HIS A 2 6.78 5.33 7.93
N LEU A 3 7.00 4.15 8.52
CA LEU A 3 6.12 3.02 8.25
C LEU A 3 5.95 2.11 9.46
N ILE A 4 4.86 1.34 9.40
CA ILE A 4 4.53 0.29 10.38
C ILE A 4 4.36 -1.00 9.58
N ILE A 5 4.85 -2.12 10.13
CA ILE A 5 4.74 -3.43 9.50
C ILE A 5 3.73 -4.27 10.27
N GLN A 6 2.83 -4.91 9.54
CA GLN A 6 1.88 -5.87 10.14
C GLN A 6 1.83 -7.15 9.30
N TYR A 7 1.97 -8.30 9.94
CA TYR A 7 1.84 -9.60 9.30
C TYR A 7 1.54 -10.68 10.33
N PRO A 8 0.93 -11.80 9.97
CA PRO A 8 0.27 -12.02 8.69
C PRO A 8 -1.12 -11.40 8.68
N VAL A 9 -1.52 -10.87 7.54
CA VAL A 9 -2.87 -10.33 7.33
C VAL A 9 -3.48 -11.11 6.18
N PHE A 10 -4.71 -11.61 6.36
CA PHE A 10 -5.36 -12.45 5.36
C PHE A 10 -6.47 -11.73 4.59
N ASP A 11 -7.22 -10.85 5.24
CA ASP A 11 -8.29 -10.10 4.58
C ASP A 11 -7.79 -8.74 4.14
N PRO A 12 -8.13 -8.29 2.92
CA PRO A 12 -9.01 -8.90 1.94
C PRO A 12 -8.29 -9.82 0.94
N TYR A 13 -7.04 -10.13 1.16
CA TYR A 13 -6.16 -10.77 0.17
C TYR A 13 -6.41 -12.26 -0.03
N GLN A 14 -6.98 -12.94 0.98
CA GLN A 14 -7.19 -14.38 1.03
C GLN A 14 -5.89 -15.22 1.05
N LYS A 15 -4.75 -14.57 1.21
CA LYS A 15 -3.42 -15.18 1.37
C LYS A 15 -2.66 -14.43 2.43
N ALA A 16 -1.69 -15.09 3.05
CA ALA A 16 -0.84 -14.46 4.05
C ALA A 16 -0.11 -13.26 3.43
N THR A 17 -0.30 -12.09 4.00
CA THR A 17 0.17 -10.82 3.47
C THR A 17 0.98 -10.08 4.52
N CYS A 18 2.08 -9.47 4.10
CA CYS A 18 2.80 -8.49 4.89
C CYS A 18 2.32 -7.10 4.46
N GLU A 19 1.67 -6.39 5.38
CA GLU A 19 1.21 -5.02 5.12
C GLU A 19 2.24 -4.03 5.61
N LEU A 20 2.60 -3.09 4.74
CA LEU A 20 3.49 -1.98 5.04
C LEU A 20 2.64 -0.71 5.05
N TYR A 21 2.38 -0.19 6.25
CA TYR A 21 1.59 1.02 6.44
C TYR A 21 2.51 2.22 6.35
N VAL A 22 2.36 2.99 5.28
CA VAL A 22 3.13 4.23 5.06
C VAL A 22 2.40 5.37 5.77
N ALA A 23 3.10 6.08 6.64
CA ALA A 23 2.53 7.23 7.33
C ALA A 23 2.53 8.46 6.42
N GLY A 24 1.43 9.20 6.43
CA GLY A 24 1.27 10.44 5.70
C GLY A 24 0.21 10.40 4.62
N CYS A 25 -0.78 11.27 4.75
CA CYS A 25 -1.84 11.41 3.76
C CYS A 25 -2.40 12.83 3.84
N LYS A 26 -2.52 13.51 2.71
CA LYS A 26 -3.06 14.86 2.63
C LYS A 26 -4.57 14.89 2.43
N ARG A 27 -5.20 13.72 2.26
CA ARG A 27 -6.65 13.64 2.07
C ARG A 27 -7.39 13.82 3.39
N GLU A 28 -8.55 14.45 3.28
CA GLU A 28 -9.48 14.68 4.40
C GLU A 28 -10.72 13.81 4.22
N CYS A 29 -10.55 12.49 4.20
CA CYS A 29 -11.66 11.58 4.00
C CYS A 29 -12.48 11.45 5.30
N PRO A 30 -13.73 11.91 5.35
CA PRO A 30 -14.58 11.66 6.51
C PRO A 30 -14.73 10.16 6.76
N GLY A 31 -14.58 9.74 8.01
CA GLY A 31 -14.66 8.31 8.37
C GLY A 31 -13.44 7.48 7.98
N CYS A 32 -12.30 8.13 7.71
CA CYS A 32 -11.05 7.44 7.37
C CYS A 32 -10.74 6.32 8.37
N HIS A 33 -10.39 5.13 7.87
CA HIS A 33 -10.11 3.97 8.70
C HIS A 33 -8.76 4.03 9.42
N ASN A 34 -7.84 4.88 8.94
CA ASN A 34 -6.50 5.02 9.52
C ASN A 34 -6.16 6.48 9.82
N PRO A 35 -6.95 7.17 10.68
CA PRO A 35 -6.74 8.61 10.91
C PRO A 35 -5.39 8.93 11.57
N SER A 36 -4.83 7.99 12.34
CA SER A 36 -3.52 8.19 12.96
C SER A 36 -2.38 8.20 11.94
N LEU A 37 -2.62 7.70 10.73
CA LEU A 37 -1.61 7.64 9.66
C LEU A 37 -1.63 8.85 8.74
N LYS A 38 -2.37 9.91 9.09
CA LYS A 38 -2.36 11.16 8.31
C LYS A 38 -1.05 11.94 8.49
N SER A 39 -0.45 11.87 9.67
CA SER A 39 0.83 12.52 9.94
C SER A 39 1.98 11.77 9.28
N PHE A 40 2.90 12.50 8.66
CA PHE A 40 4.03 11.91 7.94
C PHE A 40 5.11 11.35 8.88
N ASP A 41 5.19 11.84 10.09
CA ASP A 41 6.24 11.48 11.06
C ASP A 41 5.71 11.20 12.46
N GLY A 42 4.41 11.18 12.64
CA GLY A 42 3.78 11.02 13.95
C GLY A 42 3.68 9.59 14.44
N VAL A 43 3.79 8.61 13.57
CA VAL A 43 3.68 7.18 13.91
C VAL A 43 4.67 6.35 13.11
N GLY A 44 4.97 5.16 13.62
CA GLY A 44 5.89 4.24 12.97
C GLY A 44 7.34 4.67 13.14
N GLU A 45 8.20 3.98 12.43
CA GLU A 45 9.63 4.23 12.44
C GLU A 45 10.09 4.78 11.10
N GLU A 46 11.10 5.65 11.12
CA GLU A 46 11.70 6.13 9.89
C GLU A 46 12.28 4.97 9.10
N LEU A 47 12.02 4.96 7.80
CA LEU A 47 12.44 3.89 6.90
C LEU A 47 13.97 3.78 6.84
N ASN A 48 14.47 2.60 7.19
CA ASN A 48 15.80 2.15 6.81
C ASN A 48 15.60 0.96 5.86
N LEU A 49 15.85 1.20 4.58
CA LEU A 49 15.51 0.24 3.54
C LEU A 49 16.30 -1.08 3.68
N GLU A 50 17.58 -1.00 4.06
CA GLU A 50 18.39 -2.20 4.29
C GLU A 50 17.83 -3.06 5.42
N HIS A 51 17.45 -2.41 6.53
CA HIS A 51 16.86 -3.13 7.68
C HIS A 51 15.52 -3.74 7.29
N LEU A 52 14.71 -3.03 6.52
CA LEU A 52 13.42 -3.54 6.06
C LEU A 52 13.61 -4.78 5.19
N VAL A 53 14.51 -4.72 4.22
CA VAL A 53 14.79 -5.86 3.34
C VAL A 53 15.27 -7.06 4.14
N SER A 54 16.19 -6.86 5.10
CA SER A 54 16.67 -7.95 5.96
C SER A 54 15.54 -8.54 6.79
N TYR A 55 14.69 -7.69 7.36
CA TYR A 55 13.54 -8.12 8.15
C TYR A 55 12.58 -8.98 7.31
N LEU A 56 12.27 -8.54 6.11
CA LEU A 56 11.38 -9.28 5.20
C LEU A 56 12.03 -10.57 4.68
N GLU A 57 13.32 -10.54 4.39
CA GLU A 57 14.06 -11.71 3.91
C GLU A 57 14.01 -12.85 4.93
N GLU A 58 14.18 -12.56 6.22
CA GLU A 58 14.08 -13.54 7.28
C GLU A 58 12.69 -14.16 7.40
N ARG A 59 11.67 -13.49 6.89
CA ARG A 59 10.25 -13.87 7.03
C ARG A 59 9.57 -14.19 5.71
N LYS A 60 10.31 -14.23 4.62
CA LYS A 60 9.73 -14.32 3.27
C LYS A 60 8.87 -15.57 3.02
N THR A 61 9.10 -16.65 3.79
CA THR A 61 8.27 -17.86 3.68
C THR A 61 6.92 -17.73 4.37
N LEU A 62 6.72 -16.66 5.16
CA LEU A 62 5.51 -16.47 5.96
C LEU A 62 4.43 -15.67 5.25
N PHE A 63 4.74 -15.11 4.08
CA PHE A 63 3.76 -14.32 3.31
C PHE A 63 3.96 -14.52 1.80
N SER A 64 2.87 -14.34 1.06
CA SER A 64 2.85 -14.44 -0.41
C SER A 64 2.69 -13.07 -1.05
N ILE A 65 2.18 -12.10 -0.31
CA ILE A 65 1.83 -10.77 -0.79
C ILE A 65 2.54 -9.72 0.06
N ILE A 66 3.05 -8.69 -0.59
CA ILE A 66 3.49 -7.45 0.06
C ILE A 66 2.49 -6.37 -0.36
N SER A 67 1.84 -5.75 0.62
CA SER A 67 0.83 -4.72 0.37
C SER A 67 1.27 -3.40 0.97
N ILE A 68 1.24 -2.35 0.16
CA ILE A 68 1.52 -0.98 0.59
C ILE A 68 0.19 -0.29 0.84
N THR A 69 0.00 0.18 2.06
CA THR A 69 -1.27 0.76 2.50
C THR A 69 -0.99 1.86 3.54
N GLY A 70 -1.98 2.23 4.31
CA GLY A 70 -1.82 3.13 5.45
C GLY A 70 -2.35 4.52 5.20
N GLY A 71 -1.48 5.54 5.24
CA GLY A 71 -1.74 6.88 4.77
C GLY A 71 -1.93 6.84 3.26
N ASP A 72 -0.99 7.35 2.51
CA ASP A 72 -1.03 7.12 1.05
C ASP A 72 0.36 7.29 0.46
N LEU A 73 0.84 6.26 -0.22
CA LEU A 73 2.13 6.29 -0.91
C LEU A 73 2.20 7.44 -1.93
N TYR A 74 1.08 7.79 -2.53
CA TYR A 74 0.98 8.87 -3.52
C TYR A 74 1.48 10.22 -2.99
N TYR A 75 1.34 10.47 -1.69
CA TYR A 75 1.76 11.73 -1.08
C TYR A 75 3.20 11.73 -0.56
N GLN A 76 3.92 10.63 -0.70
CA GLN A 76 5.33 10.58 -0.35
C GLN A 76 6.17 11.26 -1.43
N GLU A 77 7.42 11.64 -1.10
CA GLU A 77 8.35 12.16 -2.09
C GLU A 77 8.56 11.08 -3.17
N GLU A 78 8.43 11.44 -4.44
CA GLU A 78 8.30 10.45 -5.51
C GLU A 78 9.54 9.58 -5.69
N LEU A 79 10.74 10.17 -5.62
CA LEU A 79 11.97 9.38 -5.78
C LEU A 79 12.16 8.40 -4.63
N GLU A 80 11.82 8.81 -3.40
CA GLU A 80 11.87 7.92 -2.24
C GLU A 80 10.87 6.78 -2.38
N ALA A 81 9.64 7.09 -2.78
CA ALA A 81 8.61 6.08 -2.99
C ALA A 81 9.00 5.09 -4.09
N MET A 82 9.52 5.58 -5.19
CA MET A 82 9.97 4.76 -6.30
C MET A 82 11.13 3.85 -5.89
N ARG A 83 12.11 4.37 -5.18
CA ARG A 83 13.26 3.59 -4.69
C ARG A 83 12.80 2.50 -3.72
N PHE A 84 11.91 2.87 -2.80
CA PHE A 84 11.34 1.94 -1.84
C PHE A 84 10.66 0.76 -2.55
N CYS A 85 9.73 1.04 -3.45
CA CYS A 85 8.97 0.01 -4.15
C CYS A 85 9.84 -0.81 -5.11
N SER A 86 10.74 -0.15 -5.85
CA SER A 86 11.62 -0.84 -6.79
C SER A 86 12.58 -1.78 -6.08
N THR A 87 13.12 -1.36 -4.95
CA THR A 87 14.01 -2.21 -4.15
C THR A 87 13.28 -3.45 -3.65
N LEU A 88 12.07 -3.27 -3.12
CA LEU A 88 11.27 -4.40 -2.67
C LEU A 88 10.95 -5.37 -3.81
N LYS A 89 10.59 -4.84 -4.98
CA LYS A 89 10.29 -5.68 -6.14
C LYS A 89 11.51 -6.45 -6.63
N LEU A 90 12.69 -5.83 -6.62
CA LEU A 90 13.92 -6.49 -6.99
C LEU A 90 14.33 -7.58 -6.00
N CYS A 91 14.12 -7.33 -4.70
CA CYS A 91 14.48 -8.29 -3.66
C CYS A 91 13.48 -9.44 -3.52
N PHE A 92 12.21 -9.20 -3.84
CA PHE A 92 11.14 -10.17 -3.66
C PHE A 92 10.31 -10.32 -4.96
N PRO A 93 10.95 -10.69 -6.08
CA PRO A 93 10.24 -10.71 -7.37
C PRO A 93 9.15 -11.78 -7.46
N GLU A 94 9.20 -12.80 -6.60
CA GLU A 94 8.22 -13.88 -6.55
C GLU A 94 6.95 -13.52 -5.77
N LYS A 95 6.97 -12.41 -5.01
CA LYS A 95 5.80 -11.98 -4.24
C LYS A 95 4.84 -11.19 -5.12
N GLN A 96 3.56 -11.24 -4.78
CA GLN A 96 2.57 -10.37 -5.39
C GLN A 96 2.56 -9.03 -4.66
N PHE A 97 2.50 -7.94 -5.39
CA PHE A 97 2.54 -6.59 -4.83
C PHE A 97 1.19 -5.91 -4.99
N TRP A 98 0.64 -5.44 -3.88
CA TRP A 98 -0.64 -4.72 -3.83
C TRP A 98 -0.41 -3.29 -3.36
N LEU A 99 -1.24 -2.37 -3.85
CA LEU A 99 -1.25 -0.97 -3.42
C LEU A 99 -2.69 -0.55 -3.11
N PHE A 100 -2.86 0.12 -1.99
CA PHE A 100 -4.11 0.82 -1.67
C PHE A 100 -3.83 2.31 -1.73
N THR A 101 -4.49 3.02 -2.63
CA THR A 101 -4.36 4.46 -2.78
C THR A 101 -5.73 5.12 -2.90
N GLY A 102 -5.83 6.34 -2.38
CA GLY A 102 -7.02 7.17 -2.59
C GLY A 102 -7.00 7.91 -3.92
N SER A 103 -5.89 7.85 -4.67
CA SER A 103 -5.80 8.46 -5.99
C SER A 103 -6.58 7.65 -7.03
N GLU A 104 -6.96 8.30 -8.13
CA GLU A 104 -7.44 7.61 -9.31
C GLU A 104 -6.26 7.06 -10.10
N PHE A 105 -6.48 6.00 -10.87
CA PHE A 105 -5.41 5.36 -11.62
C PHE A 105 -4.70 6.33 -12.57
N GLU A 106 -5.46 7.20 -13.21
CA GLU A 106 -4.97 8.17 -14.19
C GLU A 106 -3.99 9.18 -13.60
N ASP A 107 -4.05 9.38 -12.28
CA ASP A 107 -3.17 10.33 -11.57
C ASP A 107 -1.85 9.70 -11.13
N LEU A 108 -1.73 8.38 -11.21
CA LEU A 108 -0.53 7.67 -10.79
C LEU A 108 0.55 7.75 -11.87
N SER A 109 1.80 7.93 -11.44
CA SER A 109 2.94 7.82 -12.34
C SER A 109 3.04 6.42 -12.94
N LYS A 110 3.60 6.32 -14.13
CA LYS A 110 3.64 5.03 -14.86
C LYS A 110 4.39 3.93 -14.14
N TRP A 111 5.34 4.27 -13.27
CA TRP A 111 6.10 3.25 -12.56
C TRP A 111 5.23 2.41 -11.61
N TYR A 112 4.12 2.96 -11.13
CA TYR A 112 3.19 2.20 -10.29
C TYR A 112 2.71 0.94 -10.99
N SER A 113 2.33 1.05 -12.25
CA SER A 113 1.80 -0.10 -13.02
C SER A 113 2.85 -1.18 -13.29
N ARG A 114 4.14 -0.83 -13.17
CA ARG A 114 5.24 -1.80 -13.35
C ARG A 114 5.54 -2.56 -12.06
N ILE A 115 5.23 -1.97 -10.91
CA ILE A 115 5.53 -2.55 -9.60
C ILE A 115 4.37 -3.40 -9.09
N PHE A 116 3.15 -2.85 -9.16
CA PHE A 116 2.01 -3.45 -8.48
C PHE A 116 1.20 -4.36 -9.38
N ASP A 117 0.88 -5.54 -8.85
CA ASP A 117 0.05 -6.53 -9.53
C ASP A 117 -1.43 -6.23 -9.34
N VAL A 118 -1.79 -5.61 -8.22
CA VAL A 118 -3.15 -5.21 -7.89
C VAL A 118 -3.12 -3.83 -7.27
N ILE A 119 -3.97 -2.92 -7.75
CA ILE A 119 -4.09 -1.57 -7.20
C ILE A 119 -5.55 -1.28 -6.87
N LYS A 120 -5.82 -1.00 -5.59
CA LYS A 120 -7.12 -0.47 -5.18
C LYS A 120 -7.03 1.05 -5.26
N VAL A 121 -7.87 1.66 -6.11
CA VAL A 121 -7.90 3.10 -6.39
C VAL A 121 -9.17 3.75 -5.85
N GLY A 122 -9.10 5.04 -5.64
CA GLY A 122 -10.24 5.86 -5.24
C GLY A 122 -10.25 6.20 -3.75
N ALA A 123 -10.57 7.45 -3.43
CA ALA A 123 -10.66 7.90 -2.05
C ALA A 123 -11.87 7.27 -1.36
N TYR A 124 -11.73 6.94 -0.06
CA TYR A 124 -12.85 6.47 0.72
C TYR A 124 -13.92 7.54 0.83
N LYS A 125 -15.18 7.15 0.58
CA LYS A 125 -16.35 8.05 0.72
C LYS A 125 -17.35 7.43 1.68
N GLU A 126 -17.55 8.06 2.83
CA GLU A 126 -18.44 7.58 3.87
C GLU A 126 -19.87 7.42 3.37
N GLU A 127 -20.35 8.32 2.50
CA GLU A 127 -21.69 8.27 1.92
C GLU A 127 -21.89 7.09 0.96
N LEU A 128 -20.80 6.46 0.51
CA LEU A 128 -20.84 5.29 -0.37
C LEU A 128 -20.34 4.02 0.35
N LYS A 129 -20.27 4.06 1.67
CA LYS A 129 -19.82 2.94 2.49
C LYS A 129 -20.63 1.69 2.19
N GLN A 130 -19.93 0.56 2.12
CA GLN A 130 -20.53 -0.76 1.90
C GLN A 130 -19.85 -1.79 2.79
N GLU A 131 -20.48 -2.95 2.94
CA GLU A 131 -19.85 -4.07 3.62
C GLU A 131 -18.80 -4.71 2.71
N GLY A 132 -17.76 -5.27 3.32
CA GLY A 132 -16.71 -5.97 2.60
C GLY A 132 -15.66 -5.02 2.04
N PHE A 133 -15.03 -5.47 0.97
CA PHE A 133 -13.92 -4.77 0.34
C PHE A 133 -14.24 -4.55 -1.16
N PRO A 134 -14.00 -3.36 -1.72
CA PRO A 134 -13.51 -2.14 -1.07
C PRO A 134 -14.54 -1.52 -0.11
N ALA A 135 -14.06 -0.62 0.77
CA ALA A 135 -14.86 -0.05 1.84
C ALA A 135 -15.98 0.90 1.36
N SER A 136 -15.82 1.50 0.19
CA SER A 136 -16.86 2.33 -0.43
C SER A 136 -17.02 1.97 -1.91
N SER A 137 -18.24 2.13 -2.43
CA SER A 137 -18.61 1.63 -3.75
C SER A 137 -17.93 2.35 -4.92
N ASN A 138 -17.39 3.54 -4.68
CA ASN A 138 -16.64 4.29 -5.70
C ASN A 138 -15.22 3.76 -5.89
N GLN A 139 -14.69 2.97 -4.96
CA GLN A 139 -13.35 2.41 -5.04
C GLN A 139 -13.33 1.19 -5.96
N ARG A 140 -12.23 1.01 -6.68
CA ARG A 140 -12.10 -0.07 -7.65
C ARG A 140 -10.82 -0.85 -7.40
N LEU A 141 -10.87 -2.15 -7.65
CA LEU A 141 -9.72 -3.04 -7.61
C LEU A 141 -9.29 -3.33 -9.04
N LEU A 142 -8.06 -2.95 -9.37
CA LEU A 142 -7.50 -3.09 -10.72
C LEU A 142 -6.41 -4.14 -10.73
N TYR A 143 -6.40 -4.99 -11.75
CA TYR A 143 -5.46 -6.11 -11.87
C TYR A 143 -4.56 -5.93 -13.10
N ARG A 144 -3.24 -6.09 -12.91
CA ARG A 144 -2.31 -6.05 -14.03
C ARG A 144 -2.59 -7.19 -15.00
N GLY A 145 -2.50 -6.87 -16.30
CA GLY A 145 -2.80 -7.85 -17.35
C GLY A 145 -4.27 -7.88 -17.74
N LYS A 146 -5.14 -7.24 -16.94
CA LYS A 146 -6.58 -7.15 -17.22
C LYS A 146 -7.02 -5.69 -17.33
N ASP A 147 -6.65 -4.87 -16.34
CA ASP A 147 -7.10 -3.47 -16.25
C ASP A 147 -6.00 -2.49 -16.64
N TYR A 148 -4.77 -2.91 -16.62
CA TYR A 148 -3.63 -2.09 -17.04
C TYR A 148 -2.42 -2.93 -17.46
#